data_8a167f76a5bd2f8851af869f56c205c7
#
_entry.id   8a167f76a5bd2f8851af869f56c205c7
#
_cell.length_a   1.000
_cell.length_b   1.000
_cell.length_c   1.000
_cell.angle_alpha   90.00
_cell.angle_beta   90.00
_cell.angle_gamma   90.00
#
_symmetry.space_group_name_H-M   'P 1'
#
loop_
_entity.id
_entity.type
_entity.pdbx_description
1 polymer ?
#
loop_
_entity_poly.entity_id
_entity_poly.type
_entity_poly.pdbx_seq_one_letter_code
_entity_poly.pdbx_strand_id
1 'polypeptide(L)'
;MNLFDNYLTSKTSPLDLFQLLELIGIGSTCKVYKAISKKTNKIYSIKICNEIEKNYEPIINEINCFRLFKNENSYIVKFYGIYYLKNDNTIWIILEYFEYGNIISYLNKINYKPDEELLATIIQNVLFGLLYLHSKNIIHRDIKSQNLLLSSEGRIKISDFGISINKNNINPNNIVGSPYWMSPEVIIRDNYNEKTDIYSLGITIYELVEGFPPYSEFKPAIAMKKIIQNPIKSLKNENKYSKELNDFVKLCLNVDFNERPNVSQLLEHKFIKKSGSVKLLKNFIEENNCYFFNQKNSFSENNKNCENEYMELNSYCNNNIENNNNNEEEEINDSVIVHDDDNTVIVKENNSKKQILNYKEILKYDSNYSNLEFVEHESTSNLSYNTDFLNPH
;
A
#
# COMPACT_ATOMS: atom_id res chain seq x y z
N MET A 1 29.05 -7.59 -14.13
CA MET A 1 28.74 -6.32 -13.43
C MET A 1 27.40 -6.54 -12.78
N ASN A 2 27.29 -6.36 -11.46
CA ASN A 2 26.03 -6.62 -10.75
C ASN A 2 25.02 -5.53 -11.10
N LEU A 3 23.74 -5.89 -11.28
CA LEU A 3 22.66 -4.97 -11.60
C LEU A 3 22.60 -3.76 -10.63
N PHE A 4 23.00 -3.98 -9.37
CA PHE A 4 22.94 -2.97 -8.31
C PHE A 4 24.22 -2.14 -8.12
N ASP A 5 25.32 -2.42 -8.85
CA ASP A 5 26.58 -1.68 -8.68
C ASP A 5 26.41 -0.15 -8.86
N ASN A 6 25.52 0.26 -9.75
CA ASN A 6 25.22 1.67 -9.98
C ASN A 6 24.35 2.32 -8.89
N TYR A 7 23.75 1.53 -8.01
CA TYR A 7 22.85 2.00 -6.96
C TYR A 7 23.51 2.05 -5.58
N LEU A 8 24.67 1.41 -5.39
CA LEU A 8 25.32 1.30 -4.09
C LEU A 8 25.72 2.66 -3.52
N THR A 9 25.42 2.89 -2.26
CA THR A 9 25.85 4.09 -1.50
C THR A 9 27.33 3.98 -1.15
N SER A 10 27.84 2.77 -0.86
CA SER A 10 29.21 2.51 -0.45
C SER A 10 29.58 1.05 -0.77
N LYS A 11 30.89 0.80 -0.91
CA LYS A 11 31.45 -0.56 -1.01
C LYS A 11 31.68 -1.21 0.36
N THR A 12 31.51 -0.48 1.45
CA THR A 12 31.63 -0.99 2.82
C THR A 12 30.45 -1.92 3.12
N SER A 13 30.71 -3.03 3.81
CA SER A 13 29.64 -3.93 4.23
C SER A 13 28.65 -3.22 5.15
N PRO A 14 27.33 -3.37 4.96
CA PRO A 14 26.35 -2.81 5.88
C PRO A 14 26.48 -3.41 7.30
N LEU A 15 27.01 -4.64 7.44
CA LEU A 15 27.26 -5.27 8.73
C LEU A 15 28.35 -4.54 9.55
N ASP A 16 29.28 -3.84 8.88
CA ASP A 16 30.29 -3.03 9.58
C ASP A 16 29.70 -1.72 10.10
N LEU A 17 28.66 -1.23 9.46
CA LEU A 17 28.05 0.09 9.74
C LEU A 17 26.86 0.00 10.69
N PHE A 18 26.09 -1.09 10.65
CA PHE A 18 24.84 -1.25 11.39
C PHE A 18 24.84 -2.55 12.20
N GLN A 19 24.17 -2.48 13.34
CA GLN A 19 23.77 -3.63 14.14
C GLN A 19 22.26 -3.79 14.02
N LEU A 20 21.79 -4.94 13.56
CA LEU A 20 20.38 -5.30 13.56
C LEU A 20 19.94 -5.56 15.00
N LEU A 21 18.76 -5.06 15.40
CA LEU A 21 18.19 -5.20 16.74
C LEU A 21 17.00 -6.15 16.73
N GLU A 22 15.86 -5.71 16.20
CA GLU A 22 14.61 -6.48 16.18
C GLU A 22 13.98 -6.50 14.80
N LEU A 23 13.27 -7.57 14.46
CA LEU A 23 12.43 -7.68 13.27
C LEU A 23 11.14 -6.90 13.53
N ILE A 24 10.84 -5.89 12.70
CA ILE A 24 9.69 -4.99 12.84
C ILE A 24 8.67 -5.11 11.73
N GLY A 25 8.97 -5.88 10.68
CA GLY A 25 8.06 -6.12 9.56
C GLY A 25 8.50 -7.28 8.68
N ILE A 26 7.54 -8.01 8.13
CA ILE A 26 7.74 -9.08 7.16
C ILE A 26 6.89 -8.75 5.94
N GLY A 27 7.53 -8.60 4.79
CA GLY A 27 6.88 -8.53 3.48
C GLY A 27 7.06 -9.84 2.72
N SER A 28 6.45 -9.96 1.55
CA SER A 28 6.56 -11.15 0.70
C SER A 28 8.01 -11.50 0.33
N THR A 29 8.80 -10.49 -0.02
CA THR A 29 10.19 -10.64 -0.52
C THR A 29 11.24 -10.00 0.39
N CYS A 30 10.83 -9.19 1.36
CA CYS A 30 11.72 -8.41 2.20
C CYS A 30 11.34 -8.50 3.67
N LYS A 31 12.34 -8.40 4.55
CA LYS A 31 12.19 -8.26 5.99
C LYS A 31 12.66 -6.88 6.43
N VAL A 32 11.95 -6.25 7.37
CA VAL A 32 12.32 -4.94 7.90
C VAL A 32 12.80 -5.07 9.33
N TYR A 33 14.00 -4.57 9.60
CA TYR A 33 14.62 -4.61 10.91
C TYR A 33 14.79 -3.20 11.47
N LYS A 34 14.59 -3.04 12.77
CA LYS A 34 15.14 -1.93 13.54
C LYS A 34 16.64 -2.15 13.66
N ALA A 35 17.42 -1.14 13.42
CA ALA A 35 18.88 -1.23 13.47
C ALA A 35 19.50 0.05 14.06
N ILE A 36 20.68 -0.10 14.64
CA ILE A 36 21.46 1.02 15.17
C ILE A 36 22.73 1.21 14.35
N SER A 37 23.06 2.44 14.03
CA SER A 37 24.36 2.79 13.43
C SER A 37 25.45 2.66 14.47
N LYS A 38 26.48 1.82 14.20
CA LYS A 38 27.62 1.62 15.09
C LYS A 38 28.46 2.89 15.28
N LYS A 39 28.40 3.82 14.31
CA LYS A 39 29.17 5.06 14.33
C LYS A 39 28.46 6.18 15.10
N THR A 40 27.13 6.30 14.92
CA THR A 40 26.37 7.49 15.40
C THR A 40 25.35 7.16 16.49
N ASN A 41 25.13 5.89 16.80
CA ASN A 41 24.08 5.39 17.70
C ASN A 41 22.65 5.77 17.26
N LYS A 42 22.47 6.27 16.03
CA LYS A 42 21.15 6.61 15.49
C LYS A 42 20.41 5.36 15.04
N ILE A 43 19.11 5.35 15.27
CA ILE A 43 18.22 4.24 14.90
C ILE A 43 17.72 4.44 13.46
N TYR A 44 17.62 3.32 12.73
CA TYR A 44 17.15 3.23 11.35
C TYR A 44 16.21 2.03 11.18
N SER A 45 15.38 2.07 10.15
CA SER A 45 14.73 0.88 9.60
C SER A 45 15.58 0.36 8.44
N ILE A 46 15.88 -0.93 8.42
CA ILE A 46 16.62 -1.57 7.33
C ILE A 46 15.73 -2.63 6.69
N LYS A 47 15.34 -2.38 5.44
CA LYS A 47 14.60 -3.33 4.60
C LYS A 47 15.61 -4.21 3.89
N ILE A 48 15.64 -5.51 4.25
CA ILE A 48 16.55 -6.52 3.68
C ILE A 48 15.75 -7.37 2.72
N CYS A 49 16.12 -7.34 1.45
CA CYS A 49 15.48 -8.06 0.37
C CYS A 49 16.41 -9.12 -0.19
N ASN A 50 15.92 -10.34 -0.37
CA ASN A 50 16.69 -11.44 -0.96
C ASN A 50 16.69 -11.33 -2.49
N GLU A 51 17.86 -11.46 -3.10
CA GLU A 51 18.02 -11.44 -4.56
C GLU A 51 17.53 -12.74 -5.23
N ILE A 52 17.24 -13.80 -4.45
CA ILE A 52 16.98 -15.15 -4.95
C ILE A 52 15.68 -15.23 -5.75
N GLU A 53 14.71 -14.35 -5.49
CA GLU A 53 13.48 -14.27 -6.26
C GLU A 53 13.71 -13.37 -7.49
N LYS A 54 13.48 -13.91 -8.67
CA LYS A 54 13.81 -13.30 -9.99
C LYS A 54 13.12 -11.95 -10.31
N ASN A 55 12.40 -11.35 -9.36
CA ASN A 55 11.68 -10.11 -9.58
C ASN A 55 12.29 -8.93 -8.80
N TYR A 56 13.27 -8.27 -9.38
CA TYR A 56 13.92 -7.06 -8.83
C TYR A 56 13.14 -5.77 -9.09
N GLU A 57 12.14 -5.82 -9.95
CA GLU A 57 11.43 -4.62 -10.41
C GLU A 57 10.89 -3.76 -9.26
N PRO A 58 10.22 -4.31 -8.23
CA PRO A 58 9.75 -3.51 -7.11
C PRO A 58 10.89 -2.85 -6.32
N ILE A 59 12.02 -3.54 -6.13
CA ILE A 59 13.18 -3.02 -5.39
C ILE A 59 13.82 -1.87 -6.16
N ILE A 60 14.06 -2.06 -7.45
CA ILE A 60 14.64 -1.02 -8.32
C ILE A 60 13.71 0.18 -8.39
N ASN A 61 12.41 -0.06 -8.50
CA ASN A 61 11.41 0.99 -8.57
C ASN A 61 11.38 1.84 -7.30
N GLU A 62 11.41 1.21 -6.13
CA GLU A 62 11.47 1.89 -4.84
C GLU A 62 12.74 2.74 -4.70
N ILE A 63 13.90 2.19 -5.09
CA ILE A 63 15.18 2.90 -5.07
C ILE A 63 15.14 4.14 -6.01
N ASN A 64 14.61 3.97 -7.22
CA ASN A 64 14.50 5.06 -8.19
C ASN A 64 13.59 6.18 -7.66
N CYS A 65 12.48 5.85 -7.02
CA CYS A 65 11.61 6.82 -6.36
C CYS A 65 12.36 7.58 -5.27
N PHE A 66 13.07 6.90 -4.37
CA PHE A 66 13.84 7.55 -3.31
C PHE A 66 14.94 8.48 -3.85
N ARG A 67 15.63 8.09 -4.90
CA ARG A 67 16.63 8.93 -5.57
C ARG A 67 16.02 10.20 -6.15
N LEU A 68 14.84 10.07 -6.73
CA LEU A 68 14.09 11.22 -7.27
C LEU A 68 13.66 12.19 -6.16
N PHE A 69 13.27 11.67 -4.99
CA PHE A 69 12.76 12.49 -3.88
C PHE A 69 13.85 13.26 -3.13
N LYS A 70 15.09 12.80 -3.12
CA LYS A 70 16.26 13.45 -2.47
C LYS A 70 16.02 13.88 -1.02
N ASN A 71 15.07 13.26 -0.31
CA ASN A 71 14.67 13.62 1.05
C ASN A 71 14.16 15.07 1.24
N GLU A 72 13.66 15.69 0.17
CA GLU A 72 13.22 17.10 0.17
C GLU A 72 11.86 17.30 0.86
N ASN A 73 11.05 16.25 0.99
CA ASN A 73 9.68 16.34 1.49
C ASN A 73 9.54 15.75 2.89
N SER A 74 8.84 16.47 3.78
CA SER A 74 8.63 16.05 5.17
C SER A 74 7.53 15.00 5.36
N TYR A 75 6.74 14.71 4.32
CA TYR A 75 5.61 13.77 4.34
C TYR A 75 5.92 12.47 3.59
N ILE A 76 7.18 12.30 3.18
CA ILE A 76 7.70 11.07 2.56
C ILE A 76 8.77 10.48 3.48
N VAL A 77 8.81 9.15 3.57
CA VAL A 77 9.86 8.43 4.32
C VAL A 77 11.23 8.78 3.76
N LYS A 78 12.18 9.12 4.65
CA LYS A 78 13.56 9.43 4.25
C LYS A 78 14.34 8.17 3.94
N PHE A 79 15.11 8.25 2.87
CA PHE A 79 16.04 7.24 2.41
C PHE A 79 17.48 7.69 2.71
N TYR A 80 18.30 6.79 3.26
CA TYR A 80 19.67 7.11 3.66
C TYR A 80 20.73 6.37 2.84
N GLY A 81 20.36 5.28 2.18
CA GLY A 81 21.30 4.56 1.35
C GLY A 81 20.85 3.16 0.98
N ILE A 82 21.62 2.57 0.07
CA ILE A 82 21.46 1.17 -0.36
C ILE A 82 22.81 0.49 -0.32
N TYR A 83 22.81 -0.75 0.14
CA TYR A 83 23.97 -1.61 0.21
C TYR A 83 23.62 -2.98 -0.36
N TYR A 84 24.59 -3.62 -0.97
CA TYR A 84 24.49 -4.99 -1.45
C TYR A 84 25.46 -5.87 -0.68
N LEU A 85 24.94 -6.91 -0.02
CA LEU A 85 25.74 -7.90 0.68
C LEU A 85 25.90 -9.12 -0.23
N LYS A 86 27.05 -9.17 -0.91
CA LYS A 86 27.33 -10.12 -1.98
C LYS A 86 27.34 -11.59 -1.52
N ASN A 87 27.82 -11.84 -0.30
CA ASN A 87 27.92 -13.20 0.24
C ASN A 87 26.56 -13.84 0.48
N ASP A 88 25.58 -13.03 0.93
CA ASP A 88 24.22 -13.48 1.26
C ASP A 88 23.23 -13.18 0.14
N ASN A 89 23.72 -12.55 -0.94
CA ASN A 89 22.91 -12.10 -2.08
C ASN A 89 21.70 -11.26 -1.65
N THR A 90 21.90 -10.30 -0.73
CA THR A 90 20.86 -9.46 -0.17
C THR A 90 21.09 -7.98 -0.44
N ILE A 91 19.98 -7.25 -0.62
CA ILE A 91 19.96 -5.80 -0.79
C ILE A 91 19.42 -5.19 0.50
N TRP A 92 20.14 -4.21 1.03
CA TRP A 92 19.81 -3.50 2.25
C TRP A 92 19.42 -2.06 1.91
N ILE A 93 18.19 -1.68 2.16
CA ILE A 93 17.67 -0.32 1.96
C ILE A 93 17.55 0.33 3.34
N ILE A 94 18.29 1.43 3.57
CA ILE A 94 18.34 2.12 4.84
C ILE A 94 17.33 3.27 4.83
N LEU A 95 16.36 3.19 5.73
CA LEU A 95 15.23 4.11 5.82
C LEU A 95 15.12 4.77 7.20
N GLU A 96 14.34 5.82 7.28
CA GLU A 96 13.92 6.45 8.51
C GLU A 96 13.16 5.45 9.40
N TYR A 97 13.46 5.46 10.70
CA TYR A 97 12.79 4.61 11.68
C TYR A 97 11.58 5.33 12.28
N PHE A 98 10.48 4.61 12.40
CA PHE A 98 9.24 5.09 12.98
C PHE A 98 8.91 4.27 14.23
N GLU A 99 9.05 4.89 15.39
CA GLU A 99 8.86 4.22 16.69
C GLU A 99 7.43 3.78 16.93
N TYR A 100 6.47 4.52 16.38
CA TYR A 100 5.03 4.26 16.50
C TYR A 100 4.48 3.37 15.39
N GLY A 101 5.30 3.05 14.37
CA GLY A 101 4.89 2.24 13.23
C GLY A 101 3.89 2.96 12.32
N ASN A 102 2.93 2.23 11.75
CA ASN A 102 1.88 2.81 10.93
C ASN A 102 0.69 3.30 11.78
N ILE A 103 -0.08 4.22 11.20
CA ILE A 103 -1.16 4.91 11.92
C ILE A 103 -2.25 3.97 12.42
N ILE A 104 -2.68 2.98 11.63
CA ILE A 104 -3.76 2.08 12.04
C ILE A 104 -3.31 1.17 13.20
N SER A 105 -2.09 0.65 13.15
CA SER A 105 -1.52 -0.16 14.22
C SER A 105 -1.36 0.64 15.51
N TYR A 106 -0.97 1.92 15.39
CA TYR A 106 -0.89 2.83 16.54
C TYR A 106 -2.26 3.05 17.17
N LEU A 107 -3.27 3.44 16.39
CA LEU A 107 -4.63 3.70 16.84
C LEU A 107 -5.26 2.45 17.48
N ASN A 108 -5.11 1.28 16.85
CA ASN A 108 -5.59 0.02 17.39
C ASN A 108 -4.94 -0.33 18.74
N LYS A 109 -3.62 -0.13 18.84
CA LYS A 109 -2.87 -0.43 20.05
C LYS A 109 -3.30 0.42 21.25
N ILE A 110 -3.63 1.70 21.02
CA ILE A 110 -4.15 2.58 22.06
C ILE A 110 -5.70 2.49 22.19
N ASN A 111 -6.34 1.60 21.42
CA ASN A 111 -7.79 1.43 21.36
C ASN A 111 -8.54 2.75 21.13
N TYR A 112 -8.08 3.53 20.15
CA TYR A 112 -8.60 4.86 19.88
C TYR A 112 -9.15 4.97 18.45
N LYS A 113 -10.33 5.59 18.30
CA LYS A 113 -10.90 5.99 17.02
C LYS A 113 -10.72 7.50 16.86
N PRO A 114 -10.09 7.96 15.77
CA PRO A 114 -9.84 9.39 15.58
C PRO A 114 -11.14 10.16 15.47
N ASP A 115 -11.22 11.29 16.18
CA ASP A 115 -12.24 12.29 15.90
C ASP A 115 -11.98 12.97 14.55
N GLU A 116 -12.90 13.82 14.11
CA GLU A 116 -12.80 14.42 12.78
C GLU A 116 -11.64 15.43 12.65
N GLU A 117 -11.22 16.09 13.72
CA GLU A 117 -10.11 17.03 13.70
C GLU A 117 -8.76 16.28 13.55
N LEU A 118 -8.57 15.22 14.33
CA LEU A 118 -7.40 14.35 14.23
C LEU A 118 -7.37 13.65 12.87
N LEU A 119 -8.51 13.12 12.41
CA LEU A 119 -8.62 12.49 11.09
C LEU A 119 -8.27 13.48 9.98
N ALA A 120 -8.83 14.70 9.99
CA ALA A 120 -8.51 15.75 9.03
C ALA A 120 -7.02 16.10 9.03
N THR A 121 -6.39 16.11 10.21
CA THR A 121 -4.94 16.35 10.36
C THR A 121 -4.12 15.23 9.75
N ILE A 122 -4.48 13.97 9.99
CA ILE A 122 -3.85 12.80 9.37
C ILE A 122 -3.95 12.90 7.85
N ILE A 123 -5.16 13.11 7.33
CA ILE A 123 -5.43 13.15 5.89
C ILE A 123 -4.76 14.35 5.21
N GLN A 124 -4.69 15.51 5.86
CA GLN A 124 -3.95 16.66 5.34
C GLN A 124 -2.46 16.34 5.14
N ASN A 125 -1.84 15.62 6.08
CA ASN A 125 -0.44 15.18 5.94
C ASN A 125 -0.27 14.26 4.73
N VAL A 126 -1.20 13.30 4.54
CA VAL A 126 -1.18 12.40 3.37
C VAL A 126 -1.35 13.19 2.07
N LEU A 127 -2.27 14.16 2.04
CA LEU A 127 -2.46 15.04 0.87
C LEU A 127 -1.19 15.83 0.54
N PHE A 128 -0.45 16.35 1.52
CA PHE A 128 0.84 17.01 1.26
C PHE A 128 1.88 16.05 0.66
N GLY A 129 1.92 14.81 1.13
CA GLY A 129 2.76 13.76 0.52
C GLY A 129 2.35 13.46 -0.91
N LEU A 130 1.05 13.25 -1.17
CA LEU A 130 0.51 13.00 -2.52
C LEU A 130 0.72 14.18 -3.46
N LEU A 131 0.56 15.42 -2.98
CA LEU A 131 0.83 16.62 -3.78
C LEU A 131 2.27 16.62 -4.28
N TYR A 132 3.22 16.27 -3.42
CA TYR A 132 4.62 16.17 -3.79
C TYR A 132 4.85 15.05 -4.82
N LEU A 133 4.31 13.83 -4.59
CA LEU A 133 4.45 12.71 -5.52
C LEU A 133 3.89 13.04 -6.90
N HIS A 134 2.66 13.55 -6.93
CA HIS A 134 1.97 13.91 -8.19
C HIS A 134 2.69 15.06 -8.93
N SER A 135 3.31 16.01 -8.21
CA SER A 135 4.17 17.05 -8.83
C SER A 135 5.43 16.49 -9.49
N LYS A 136 5.91 15.32 -9.04
CA LYS A 136 7.02 14.57 -9.65
C LYS A 136 6.55 13.57 -10.70
N ASN A 137 5.28 13.60 -11.08
CA ASN A 137 4.63 12.63 -11.97
C ASN A 137 4.70 11.17 -11.45
N ILE A 138 4.71 10.96 -10.15
CA ILE A 138 4.70 9.64 -9.52
C ILE A 138 3.30 9.35 -8.98
N ILE A 139 2.77 8.18 -9.32
CA ILE A 139 1.55 7.59 -8.77
C ILE A 139 1.98 6.51 -7.79
N HIS A 140 1.46 6.53 -6.57
CA HIS A 140 1.88 5.61 -5.51
C HIS A 140 1.32 4.20 -5.71
N ARG A 141 0.03 4.08 -6.03
CA ARG A 141 -0.74 2.85 -6.30
C ARG A 141 -0.96 1.91 -5.10
N ASP A 142 -0.47 2.27 -3.91
CA ASP A 142 -0.70 1.47 -2.69
C ASP A 142 -0.94 2.36 -1.45
N ILE A 143 -1.79 3.39 -1.60
CA ILE A 143 -2.21 4.23 -0.46
C ILE A 143 -3.18 3.42 0.40
N LYS A 144 -2.74 3.13 1.63
CA LYS A 144 -3.49 2.43 2.68
C LYS A 144 -2.91 2.78 4.04
N SER A 145 -3.65 2.57 5.11
CA SER A 145 -3.24 2.95 6.47
C SER A 145 -1.92 2.30 6.92
N GLN A 146 -1.61 1.09 6.43
CA GLN A 146 -0.36 0.38 6.73
C GLN A 146 0.88 1.08 6.14
N ASN A 147 0.72 1.83 5.05
CA ASN A 147 1.80 2.58 4.39
C ASN A 147 1.89 4.04 4.88
N LEU A 148 1.11 4.42 5.88
CA LEU A 148 1.10 5.74 6.51
C LEU A 148 1.80 5.65 7.88
N LEU A 149 3.07 6.04 7.91
CA LEU A 149 3.91 5.91 9.09
C LEU A 149 3.84 7.16 9.98
N LEU A 150 3.76 6.94 11.30
CA LEU A 150 3.63 7.99 12.30
C LEU A 150 5.00 8.35 12.88
N SER A 151 5.46 9.58 12.63
CA SER A 151 6.72 10.08 13.17
C SER A 151 6.55 10.66 14.58
N SER A 152 7.62 10.61 15.38
CA SER A 152 7.68 11.24 16.70
C SER A 152 7.52 12.77 16.67
N GLU A 153 7.71 13.38 15.50
CA GLU A 153 7.48 14.82 15.27
C GLU A 153 6.00 15.18 15.08
N GLY A 154 5.09 14.20 15.09
CA GLY A 154 3.67 14.41 14.85
C GLY A 154 3.34 14.60 13.36
N ARG A 155 3.98 13.84 12.48
CA ARG A 155 3.68 13.82 11.03
C ARG A 155 3.37 12.43 10.56
N ILE A 156 2.46 12.35 9.60
CA ILE A 156 2.24 11.14 8.81
C ILE A 156 3.11 11.20 7.57
N LYS A 157 3.84 10.11 7.29
CA LYS A 157 4.69 9.98 6.10
C LYS A 157 4.29 8.78 5.27
N ILE A 158 4.25 8.97 3.95
CA ILE A 158 3.97 7.91 2.99
C ILE A 158 5.22 7.06 2.80
N SER A 159 5.05 5.75 2.81
CA SER A 159 6.11 4.73 2.65
C SER A 159 5.73 3.70 1.58
N ASP A 160 6.67 2.83 1.24
CA ASP A 160 6.52 1.69 0.33
C ASP A 160 6.21 2.08 -1.13
N PHE A 161 7.27 2.34 -1.88
CA PHE A 161 7.22 2.77 -3.29
C PHE A 161 7.49 1.63 -4.28
N GLY A 162 7.45 0.38 -3.83
CA GLY A 162 7.80 -0.79 -4.64
C GLY A 162 6.98 -0.93 -5.91
N ILE A 163 5.70 -0.52 -5.86
CA ILE A 163 4.79 -0.58 -7.01
C ILE A 163 4.42 0.80 -7.57
N SER A 164 5.07 1.88 -7.11
CA SER A 164 4.84 3.23 -7.64
C SER A 164 5.27 3.33 -9.11
N ILE A 165 4.69 4.25 -9.86
CA ILE A 165 5.00 4.39 -11.30
C ILE A 165 5.07 5.86 -11.70
N ASN A 166 5.93 6.16 -12.68
CA ASN A 166 5.83 7.43 -13.39
C ASN A 166 4.59 7.40 -14.29
N LYS A 167 3.77 8.45 -14.23
CA LYS A 167 2.51 8.51 -14.98
C LYS A 167 2.67 8.37 -16.50
N ASN A 168 3.85 8.67 -17.03
CA ASN A 168 4.14 8.51 -18.46
C ASN A 168 4.41 7.04 -18.84
N ASN A 169 4.58 6.16 -17.87
CA ASN A 169 4.93 4.75 -18.06
C ASN A 169 3.80 3.80 -17.65
N ILE A 170 2.58 4.31 -17.50
CA ILE A 170 1.42 3.49 -17.10
C ILE A 170 1.19 2.40 -18.15
N ASN A 171 1.13 1.15 -17.67
CA ASN A 171 0.62 0.02 -18.43
C ASN A 171 -0.72 -0.42 -17.80
N PRO A 172 -1.85 -0.15 -18.44
CA PRO A 172 -3.17 -0.52 -17.89
C PRO A 172 -3.33 -2.02 -17.68
N ASN A 173 -2.60 -2.85 -18.40
CA ASN A 173 -2.66 -4.30 -18.25
C ASN A 173 -2.06 -4.81 -16.94
N ASN A 174 -1.25 -4.01 -16.25
CA ASN A 174 -0.68 -4.36 -14.95
C ASN A 174 -1.65 -3.97 -13.83
N ILE A 175 -2.38 -4.95 -13.27
CA ILE A 175 -3.14 -4.77 -12.03
C ILE A 175 -2.16 -4.93 -10.88
N VAL A 176 -1.86 -3.84 -10.18
CA VAL A 176 -0.97 -3.83 -9.01
C VAL A 176 -1.56 -2.96 -7.91
N GLY A 177 -1.28 -3.33 -6.67
CA GLY A 177 -1.77 -2.65 -5.47
C GLY A 177 -2.48 -3.61 -4.52
N SER A 178 -2.94 -3.09 -3.40
CA SER A 178 -3.71 -3.83 -2.41
C SER A 178 -5.18 -3.93 -2.85
N PRO A 179 -5.74 -5.12 -3.07
CA PRO A 179 -7.03 -5.32 -3.75
C PRO A 179 -8.20 -4.51 -3.18
N TYR A 180 -8.30 -4.38 -1.85
CA TYR A 180 -9.42 -3.68 -1.19
C TYR A 180 -9.36 -2.15 -1.33
N TRP A 181 -8.19 -1.58 -1.66
CA TRP A 181 -7.96 -0.13 -1.85
C TRP A 181 -7.88 0.27 -3.32
N MET A 182 -7.87 -0.71 -4.25
CA MET A 182 -7.81 -0.43 -5.68
C MET A 182 -9.03 0.31 -6.19
N SER A 183 -8.80 1.28 -7.06
CA SER A 183 -9.87 1.97 -7.76
C SER A 183 -10.49 1.10 -8.87
N PRO A 184 -11.78 1.31 -9.21
CA PRO A 184 -12.46 0.55 -10.26
C PRO A 184 -11.72 0.56 -11.59
N GLU A 185 -11.21 1.70 -12.03
CA GLU A 185 -10.48 1.86 -13.30
C GLU A 185 -9.19 1.03 -13.35
N VAL A 186 -8.48 0.85 -12.23
CA VAL A 186 -7.30 -0.02 -12.15
C VAL A 186 -7.71 -1.49 -12.27
N ILE A 187 -8.79 -1.90 -11.62
CA ILE A 187 -9.26 -3.29 -11.63
C ILE A 187 -9.73 -3.69 -13.03
N ILE A 188 -10.46 -2.81 -13.74
CA ILE A 188 -10.95 -3.08 -15.11
C ILE A 188 -9.88 -2.89 -16.18
N ARG A 189 -8.65 -2.52 -15.79
CA ARG A 189 -7.52 -2.26 -16.71
C ARG A 189 -7.77 -1.12 -17.69
N ASP A 190 -8.52 -0.10 -17.27
CA ASP A 190 -8.72 1.10 -18.05
C ASP A 190 -7.52 2.06 -17.90
N ASN A 191 -7.46 3.07 -18.75
CA ASN A 191 -6.50 4.15 -18.57
C ASN A 191 -6.80 4.85 -17.24
N TYR A 192 -5.78 5.02 -16.42
CA TYR A 192 -5.89 5.68 -15.13
C TYR A 192 -4.81 6.76 -14.98
N ASN A 193 -4.96 7.59 -13.99
CA ASN A 193 -4.01 8.66 -13.69
C ASN A 193 -3.75 8.74 -12.17
N GLU A 194 -3.11 9.81 -11.71
CA GLU A 194 -2.80 10.03 -10.31
C GLU A 194 -4.03 10.07 -9.38
N LYS A 195 -5.25 10.24 -9.92
CA LYS A 195 -6.48 10.24 -9.13
C LYS A 195 -6.87 8.84 -8.61
N THR A 196 -6.19 7.78 -9.05
CA THR A 196 -6.31 6.46 -8.43
C THR A 196 -5.84 6.47 -6.97
N ASP A 197 -4.78 7.25 -6.64
CA ASP A 197 -4.32 7.44 -5.26
C ASP A 197 -5.38 8.15 -4.40
N ILE A 198 -6.20 9.02 -5.01
CA ILE A 198 -7.31 9.70 -4.31
C ILE A 198 -8.43 8.71 -3.94
N TYR A 199 -8.76 7.78 -4.84
CA TYR A 199 -9.71 6.72 -4.51
C TYR A 199 -9.19 5.86 -3.35
N SER A 200 -7.94 5.41 -3.43
CA SER A 200 -7.28 4.65 -2.35
C SER A 200 -7.25 5.43 -1.04
N LEU A 201 -7.07 6.75 -1.07
CA LEU A 201 -7.20 7.63 0.10
C LEU A 201 -8.63 7.60 0.67
N GLY A 202 -9.66 7.65 -0.18
CA GLY A 202 -11.06 7.53 0.24
C GLY A 202 -11.34 6.22 0.98
N ILE A 203 -10.81 5.10 0.47
CA ILE A 203 -10.91 3.79 1.14
C ILE A 203 -10.08 3.78 2.44
N THR A 204 -8.92 4.44 2.47
CA THR A 204 -8.10 4.56 3.68
C THR A 204 -8.82 5.36 4.78
N ILE A 205 -9.56 6.41 4.43
CA ILE A 205 -10.41 7.12 5.39
C ILE A 205 -11.51 6.20 5.91
N TYR A 206 -12.17 5.46 5.03
CA TYR A 206 -13.16 4.46 5.43
C TYR A 206 -12.56 3.47 6.43
N GLU A 207 -11.37 2.93 6.14
CA GLU A 207 -10.63 2.02 7.03
C GLU A 207 -10.35 2.65 8.40
N LEU A 208 -9.87 3.90 8.45
CA LEU A 208 -9.54 4.58 9.71
C LEU A 208 -10.77 4.83 10.61
N VAL A 209 -11.96 5.04 10.03
CA VAL A 209 -13.18 5.32 10.80
C VAL A 209 -14.00 4.07 11.11
N GLU A 210 -14.00 3.06 10.23
CA GLU A 210 -14.76 1.82 10.42
C GLU A 210 -13.90 0.69 11.03
N GLY A 211 -12.55 0.78 10.94
CA GLY A 211 -11.58 -0.18 11.46
C GLY A 211 -11.07 -1.17 10.41
N PHE A 212 -11.71 -1.28 9.26
CA PHE A 212 -11.36 -2.20 8.16
C PHE A 212 -11.80 -1.61 6.82
N PRO A 213 -11.13 -1.98 5.69
CA PRO A 213 -11.57 -1.55 4.37
C PRO A 213 -12.86 -2.27 3.94
N PRO A 214 -13.64 -1.65 3.03
CA PRO A 214 -14.83 -2.30 2.47
C PRO A 214 -14.49 -3.65 1.83
N TYR A 215 -15.41 -4.61 1.92
CA TYR A 215 -15.27 -5.95 1.33
C TYR A 215 -14.11 -6.80 1.87
N SER A 216 -13.49 -6.41 3.00
CA SER A 216 -12.40 -7.17 3.63
C SER A 216 -12.82 -8.56 4.12
N GLU A 217 -14.11 -8.80 4.29
CA GLU A 217 -14.71 -10.11 4.62
C GLU A 217 -14.65 -11.11 3.44
N PHE A 218 -14.36 -10.64 2.22
CA PHE A 218 -14.28 -11.48 1.02
C PHE A 218 -12.84 -11.72 0.61
N LYS A 219 -12.58 -12.82 -0.09
CA LYS A 219 -11.29 -13.07 -0.75
C LYS A 219 -10.98 -11.96 -1.76
N PRO A 220 -9.69 -11.62 -1.99
CA PRO A 220 -9.28 -10.48 -2.84
C PRO A 220 -9.96 -10.41 -4.20
N ALA A 221 -10.05 -11.53 -4.92
CA ALA A 221 -10.69 -11.59 -6.24
C ALA A 221 -12.20 -11.27 -6.19
N ILE A 222 -12.90 -11.75 -5.14
CA ILE A 222 -14.32 -11.47 -4.95
C ILE A 222 -14.51 -9.99 -4.56
N ALA A 223 -13.63 -9.46 -3.70
CA ALA A 223 -13.66 -8.05 -3.32
C ALA A 223 -13.48 -7.14 -4.54
N MET A 224 -12.52 -7.42 -5.43
CA MET A 224 -12.32 -6.68 -6.68
C MET A 224 -13.57 -6.73 -7.57
N LYS A 225 -14.21 -7.91 -7.73
CA LYS A 225 -15.47 -8.01 -8.45
C LYS A 225 -16.58 -7.16 -7.84
N LYS A 226 -16.69 -7.16 -6.50
CA LYS A 226 -17.67 -6.33 -5.78
C LYS A 226 -17.39 -4.82 -5.93
N ILE A 227 -16.12 -4.41 -5.91
CA ILE A 227 -15.73 -3.01 -6.14
C ILE A 227 -16.22 -2.52 -7.51
N ILE A 228 -16.17 -3.37 -8.54
CA ILE A 228 -16.68 -3.03 -9.89
C ILE A 228 -18.21 -3.00 -9.90
N GLN A 229 -18.85 -4.05 -9.41
CA GLN A 229 -20.31 -4.22 -9.48
C GLN A 229 -21.07 -3.25 -8.55
N ASN A 230 -20.55 -3.05 -7.35
CA ASN A 230 -21.16 -2.26 -6.30
C ASN A 230 -20.10 -1.32 -5.68
N PRO A 231 -19.61 -0.31 -6.41
CA PRO A 231 -18.55 0.56 -5.90
C PRO A 231 -19.01 1.28 -4.64
N ILE A 232 -18.10 1.35 -3.66
CA ILE A 232 -18.33 2.11 -2.43
C ILE A 232 -18.35 3.58 -2.78
N LYS A 233 -19.40 4.28 -2.34
CA LYS A 233 -19.62 5.70 -2.65
C LYS A 233 -19.62 6.58 -1.41
N SER A 234 -19.69 5.99 -0.20
CA SER A 234 -19.80 6.72 1.07
C SER A 234 -19.39 5.85 2.25
N LEU A 235 -19.32 6.46 3.44
CA LEU A 235 -19.15 5.75 4.71
C LEU A 235 -20.39 4.90 5.02
N LYS A 236 -20.21 3.83 5.79
CA LYS A 236 -21.27 2.87 6.13
C LYS A 236 -22.44 3.50 6.88
N ASN A 237 -22.15 4.47 7.75
CA ASN A 237 -23.17 5.17 8.53
C ASN A 237 -22.95 6.70 8.46
N GLU A 238 -23.47 7.32 7.40
CA GLU A 238 -23.28 8.75 7.15
C GLU A 238 -23.79 9.64 8.28
N ASN A 239 -24.84 9.23 8.98
CA ASN A 239 -25.43 10.01 10.08
C ASN A 239 -24.50 10.15 11.29
N LYS A 240 -23.46 9.31 11.38
CA LYS A 240 -22.47 9.32 12.46
C LYS A 240 -21.41 10.41 12.30
N TYR A 241 -21.27 10.92 11.09
CA TYR A 241 -20.19 11.82 10.70
C TYR A 241 -20.71 13.15 10.19
N SER A 242 -19.89 14.19 10.24
CA SER A 242 -20.28 15.50 9.71
C SER A 242 -20.56 15.45 8.22
N LYS A 243 -21.34 16.42 7.73
CA LYS A 243 -21.61 16.59 6.31
C LYS A 243 -20.32 16.78 5.51
N GLU A 244 -19.34 17.50 6.08
CA GLU A 244 -18.07 17.79 5.44
C GLU A 244 -17.21 16.53 5.25
N LEU A 245 -17.15 15.63 6.25
CA LEU A 245 -16.44 14.35 6.11
C LEU A 245 -17.11 13.45 5.06
N ASN A 246 -18.44 13.33 5.14
CA ASN A 246 -19.20 12.54 4.16
C ASN A 246 -19.00 13.06 2.73
N ASP A 247 -19.04 14.38 2.52
CA ASP A 247 -18.84 15.01 1.23
C ASP A 247 -17.41 14.74 0.72
N PHE A 248 -16.41 14.92 1.57
CA PHE A 248 -15.01 14.63 1.23
C PHE A 248 -14.80 13.19 0.77
N VAL A 249 -15.36 12.22 1.51
CA VAL A 249 -15.25 10.79 1.17
C VAL A 249 -15.97 10.49 -0.15
N LYS A 250 -17.17 11.05 -0.37
CA LYS A 250 -17.90 10.89 -1.64
C LYS A 250 -17.11 11.42 -2.84
N LEU A 251 -16.44 12.56 -2.69
CA LEU A 251 -15.57 13.12 -3.72
C LEU A 251 -14.38 12.18 -4.01
N CYS A 252 -13.72 11.65 -2.99
CA CYS A 252 -12.62 10.71 -3.17
C CYS A 252 -13.07 9.41 -3.85
N LEU A 253 -14.24 8.88 -3.50
CA LEU A 253 -14.78 7.61 -3.98
C LEU A 253 -15.61 7.74 -5.27
N ASN A 254 -15.57 8.90 -5.95
CA ASN A 254 -16.22 9.04 -7.24
C ASN A 254 -15.68 7.99 -8.22
N VAL A 255 -16.59 7.22 -8.82
CA VAL A 255 -16.23 6.13 -9.76
C VAL A 255 -15.64 6.71 -11.04
N ASP A 256 -16.21 7.81 -11.54
CA ASP A 256 -15.61 8.53 -12.64
C ASP A 256 -14.37 9.30 -12.16
N PHE A 257 -13.20 8.79 -12.51
CA PHE A 257 -11.94 9.43 -12.11
C PHE A 257 -11.73 10.81 -12.77
N ASN A 258 -12.43 11.15 -13.86
CA ASN A 258 -12.37 12.49 -14.44
C ASN A 258 -13.03 13.53 -13.53
N GLU A 259 -14.15 13.17 -12.92
CA GLU A 259 -14.90 13.99 -11.96
C GLU A 259 -14.28 13.95 -10.54
N ARG A 260 -13.40 12.98 -10.26
CA ARG A 260 -12.70 12.89 -8.98
C ARG A 260 -11.74 14.08 -8.85
N PRO A 261 -11.75 14.84 -7.72
CA PRO A 261 -10.87 15.99 -7.54
C PRO A 261 -9.39 15.59 -7.49
N ASN A 262 -8.51 16.53 -7.83
CA ASN A 262 -7.08 16.37 -7.59
C ASN A 262 -6.71 16.76 -6.15
N VAL A 263 -5.45 16.53 -5.77
CA VAL A 263 -4.95 16.80 -4.40
C VAL A 263 -5.09 18.27 -4.02
N SER A 264 -4.81 19.20 -4.93
CA SER A 264 -4.89 20.64 -4.62
C SER A 264 -6.33 21.07 -4.31
N GLN A 265 -7.31 20.53 -5.03
CA GLN A 265 -8.72 20.78 -4.76
C GLN A 265 -9.16 20.19 -3.41
N LEU A 266 -8.67 18.99 -3.06
CA LEU A 266 -8.97 18.36 -1.78
C LEU A 266 -8.36 19.12 -0.59
N LEU A 267 -7.19 19.70 -0.73
CA LEU A 267 -6.56 20.55 0.31
C LEU A 267 -7.39 21.78 0.65
N GLU A 268 -8.19 22.29 -0.29
CA GLU A 268 -9.12 23.42 -0.08
C GLU A 268 -10.48 23.01 0.49
N HIS A 269 -10.74 21.71 0.63
CA HIS A 269 -12.02 21.21 1.08
C HIS A 269 -12.32 21.57 2.55
N LYS A 270 -13.61 21.83 2.87
CA LYS A 270 -14.06 22.25 4.22
C LYS A 270 -13.68 21.24 5.32
N PHE A 271 -13.68 19.94 5.02
CA PHE A 271 -13.25 18.90 5.95
C PHE A 271 -11.78 19.09 6.33
N ILE A 272 -10.89 19.31 5.35
CA ILE A 272 -9.46 19.52 5.60
C ILE A 272 -9.18 20.82 6.36
N LYS A 273 -10.01 21.84 6.18
CA LYS A 273 -9.92 23.09 6.95
C LYS A 273 -10.25 22.93 8.44
N LYS A 274 -10.79 21.78 8.86
CA LYS A 274 -10.94 21.39 10.27
C LYS A 274 -9.64 20.84 10.87
N SER A 275 -8.60 20.57 10.05
CA SER A 275 -7.35 20.03 10.55
C SER A 275 -6.72 20.95 11.60
N GLY A 276 -6.25 20.35 12.67
CA GLY A 276 -5.50 21.05 13.71
C GLY A 276 -4.10 21.46 13.23
N SER A 277 -3.40 22.20 14.10
CA SER A 277 -2.00 22.53 13.83
C SER A 277 -1.11 21.28 13.84
N VAL A 278 0.10 21.36 13.28
CA VAL A 278 1.12 20.28 13.36
C VAL A 278 1.33 19.79 14.80
N LYS A 279 1.07 20.65 15.79
CA LYS A 279 1.15 20.28 17.21
C LYS A 279 0.07 19.31 17.66
N LEU A 280 -1.11 19.27 16.99
CA LEU A 280 -2.22 18.39 17.41
C LEU A 280 -1.77 16.92 17.43
N LEU A 281 -1.25 16.42 16.33
CA LEU A 281 -0.83 15.03 16.22
C LEU A 281 0.37 14.73 17.14
N LYS A 282 1.26 15.69 17.36
CA LYS A 282 2.36 15.57 18.31
C LYS A 282 1.85 15.47 19.75
N ASN A 283 0.97 16.38 20.17
CA ASN A 283 0.36 16.33 21.51
C ASN A 283 -0.42 15.02 21.73
N PHE A 284 -1.19 14.60 20.71
CA PHE A 284 -1.92 13.32 20.75
C PHE A 284 -0.99 12.13 21.01
N ILE A 285 0.19 12.10 20.37
CA ILE A 285 1.20 11.07 20.59
C ILE A 285 1.74 11.17 22.03
N GLU A 286 2.11 12.37 22.49
CA GLU A 286 2.68 12.61 23.82
C GLU A 286 1.70 12.20 24.93
N GLU A 287 0.42 12.51 24.81
CA GLU A 287 -0.64 12.14 25.75
C GLU A 287 -0.85 10.61 25.83
N ASN A 288 -0.70 9.92 24.70
CA ASN A 288 -0.91 8.45 24.64
C ASN A 288 0.39 7.64 24.78
N ASN A 289 1.53 8.29 24.96
CA ASN A 289 2.85 7.65 24.93
C ASN A 289 3.02 6.62 26.04
N CYS A 290 2.63 6.93 27.27
CA CYS A 290 2.70 5.99 28.38
C CYS A 290 1.84 4.74 28.14
N TYR A 291 0.64 4.91 27.59
CA TYR A 291 -0.25 3.80 27.27
C TYR A 291 0.32 2.93 26.15
N PHE A 292 0.84 3.54 25.11
CA PHE A 292 1.46 2.85 23.98
C PHE A 292 2.64 1.97 24.39
N PHE A 293 3.56 2.47 25.25
CA PHE A 293 4.74 1.72 25.67
C PHE A 293 4.46 0.73 26.78
N ASN A 294 3.52 0.98 27.69
CA ASN A 294 3.13 0.02 28.73
C ASN A 294 2.52 -1.24 28.12
N GLN A 295 1.75 -1.13 27.05
CA GLN A 295 1.28 -2.27 26.29
C GLN A 295 2.42 -3.03 25.57
N LYS A 296 3.51 -2.37 25.21
CA LYS A 296 4.68 -3.03 24.62
C LYS A 296 5.38 -3.96 25.61
N ASN A 297 5.40 -3.61 26.90
CA ASN A 297 6.04 -4.41 27.97
C ASN A 297 5.17 -5.60 28.40
N SER A 298 3.85 -5.50 28.39
CA SER A 298 2.95 -6.62 28.70
C SER A 298 2.89 -7.66 27.56
N PHE A 299 3.19 -7.28 26.33
CA PHE A 299 3.26 -8.18 25.18
C PHE A 299 4.61 -8.92 25.07
N SER A 300 5.70 -8.41 25.67
CA SER A 300 7.01 -9.08 25.62
C SER A 300 7.07 -10.37 26.45
N GLU A 301 6.20 -10.55 27.43
CA GLU A 301 6.08 -11.79 28.23
C GLU A 301 5.15 -12.85 27.58
N ASN A 302 4.27 -12.45 26.63
CA ASN A 302 3.32 -13.33 25.93
C ASN A 302 3.63 -13.54 24.45
N ASN A 303 4.82 -13.15 23.97
CA ASN A 303 5.18 -13.07 22.55
C ASN A 303 5.25 -14.38 21.75
N LYS A 304 4.90 -15.53 22.35
CA LYS A 304 4.68 -16.78 21.58
C LYS A 304 3.27 -16.89 20.98
N ASN A 305 2.29 -16.10 21.45
CA ASN A 305 0.92 -16.13 20.93
C ASN A 305 0.59 -14.96 19.99
N CYS A 306 1.29 -13.83 20.07
CA CYS A 306 1.03 -12.65 19.21
C CYS A 306 1.69 -12.70 17.84
N GLU A 307 2.74 -13.50 17.65
CA GLU A 307 3.19 -13.87 16.30
C GLU A 307 2.08 -14.60 15.54
N ASN A 308 1.20 -15.32 16.25
CA ASN A 308 0.05 -16.00 15.66
C ASN A 308 -1.12 -15.04 15.34
N GLU A 309 -1.44 -14.03 16.15
CA GLU A 309 -2.54 -13.08 15.85
C GLU A 309 -2.20 -12.06 14.76
N TYR A 310 -0.93 -11.63 14.66
CA TYR A 310 -0.46 -10.78 13.55
C TYR A 310 -0.25 -11.60 12.26
N MET A 311 0.12 -12.85 12.39
CA MET A 311 0.09 -13.83 11.30
C MET A 311 -1.35 -14.20 10.95
N GLU A 312 -2.29 -14.25 11.90
CA GLU A 312 -3.71 -14.48 11.61
C GLU A 312 -4.38 -13.31 10.90
N LEU A 313 -4.09 -12.05 11.17
CA LEU A 313 -4.60 -10.91 10.40
C LEU A 313 -3.96 -10.78 9.00
N ASN A 314 -2.68 -11.08 8.87
CA ASN A 314 -2.03 -11.23 7.56
C ASN A 314 -2.29 -12.62 6.94
N SER A 315 -2.50 -13.68 7.73
CA SER A 315 -2.89 -15.00 7.28
C SER A 315 -4.39 -15.11 7.04
N TYR A 316 -5.23 -14.26 7.62
CA TYR A 316 -6.61 -14.09 7.15
C TYR A 316 -6.62 -13.58 5.70
N CYS A 317 -5.63 -12.82 5.30
CA CYS A 317 -5.41 -12.48 3.88
C CYS A 317 -4.72 -13.63 3.10
N ASN A 318 -3.90 -14.48 3.74
CA ASN A 318 -3.10 -15.50 3.03
C ASN A 318 -3.47 -16.95 3.39
N ASN A 319 -3.99 -17.27 4.57
CA ASN A 319 -4.21 -18.67 5.05
C ASN A 319 -5.65 -19.18 4.97
N ASN A 320 -6.62 -18.38 4.49
CA ASN A 320 -7.91 -18.95 4.06
C ASN A 320 -7.82 -19.65 2.70
N ILE A 321 -6.60 -19.87 2.19
CA ILE A 321 -6.37 -20.63 0.95
C ILE A 321 -6.26 -22.14 1.22
N GLU A 322 -5.91 -22.58 2.44
CA GLU A 322 -5.61 -24.02 2.64
C GLU A 322 -6.52 -24.81 3.61
N ASN A 323 -7.39 -24.22 4.44
CA ASN A 323 -8.10 -24.97 5.49
C ASN A 323 -9.62 -24.80 5.55
N ASN A 324 -10.33 -24.72 4.42
CA ASN A 324 -11.78 -25.01 4.38
C ASN A 324 -12.12 -26.07 3.32
N ASN A 325 -11.52 -27.25 3.49
CA ASN A 325 -12.01 -28.48 2.88
C ASN A 325 -12.75 -29.33 3.93
N ASN A 326 -13.70 -28.79 4.66
CA ASN A 326 -14.76 -29.62 5.28
C ASN A 326 -15.82 -28.72 5.91
N ASN A 327 -17.04 -28.90 5.40
CA ASN A 327 -18.34 -28.54 5.95
C ASN A 327 -18.75 -27.07 5.88
N GLU A 328 -19.45 -26.75 4.85
CA GLU A 328 -20.85 -26.31 4.74
C GLU A 328 -21.09 -25.84 3.32
N GLU A 329 -21.71 -26.71 2.53
CA GLU A 329 -22.26 -26.38 1.21
C GLU A 329 -23.52 -25.51 1.43
N GLU A 330 -23.36 -24.20 1.52
CA GLU A 330 -24.41 -23.30 1.08
C GLU A 330 -24.24 -23.11 -0.42
N GLU A 331 -25.28 -23.54 -1.16
CA GLU A 331 -25.37 -23.37 -2.60
C GLU A 331 -25.25 -21.90 -3.02
N ILE A 332 -24.03 -21.48 -3.30
CA ILE A 332 -23.78 -20.30 -4.12
C ILE A 332 -23.44 -20.83 -5.51
N ASN A 333 -24.40 -20.76 -6.39
CA ASN A 333 -24.18 -20.99 -7.84
C ASN A 333 -23.09 -20.01 -8.30
N ASP A 334 -21.97 -20.53 -8.75
CA ASP A 334 -20.75 -19.91 -9.27
C ASP A 334 -19.62 -19.67 -8.23
N SER A 335 -18.73 -20.66 -8.11
CA SER A 335 -17.48 -20.50 -7.37
C SER A 335 -16.33 -20.15 -8.32
N VAL A 336 -15.69 -18.99 -8.07
CA VAL A 336 -14.48 -18.53 -8.76
C VAL A 336 -13.27 -18.85 -7.91
N ILE A 337 -12.29 -19.60 -8.43
CA ILE A 337 -11.01 -19.90 -7.76
C ILE A 337 -9.89 -19.19 -8.52
N VAL A 338 -9.11 -18.37 -7.84
CA VAL A 338 -7.92 -17.69 -8.40
C VAL A 338 -6.67 -18.41 -7.91
N HIS A 339 -5.80 -18.84 -8.82
CA HIS A 339 -4.46 -19.30 -8.50
C HIS A 339 -3.44 -18.18 -8.73
N ASP A 340 -2.53 -17.97 -7.78
CA ASP A 340 -1.59 -16.81 -7.73
C ASP A 340 -0.52 -16.80 -8.83
N ASP A 341 -0.27 -17.91 -9.51
CA ASP A 341 0.92 -18.03 -10.38
C ASP A 341 0.68 -17.70 -11.87
N ASP A 342 -0.58 -17.57 -12.36
CA ASP A 342 -0.83 -17.45 -13.81
C ASP A 342 -1.95 -16.50 -14.25
N ASN A 343 -2.47 -15.56 -13.46
CA ASN A 343 -3.64 -14.74 -13.85
C ASN A 343 -4.84 -15.57 -14.35
N THR A 344 -4.98 -16.80 -13.87
CA THR A 344 -5.97 -17.77 -14.35
C THR A 344 -7.07 -17.92 -13.30
N VAL A 345 -8.32 -17.71 -13.70
CA VAL A 345 -9.49 -17.87 -12.84
C VAL A 345 -10.26 -19.12 -13.28
N ILE A 346 -10.53 -20.03 -12.34
CA ILE A 346 -11.31 -21.23 -12.59
C ILE A 346 -12.75 -20.98 -12.13
N VAL A 347 -13.69 -20.98 -13.05
CA VAL A 347 -15.13 -20.93 -12.79
C VAL A 347 -15.66 -22.35 -12.78
N LYS A 348 -16.27 -22.78 -11.67
CA LYS A 348 -17.05 -24.04 -11.62
C LYS A 348 -18.48 -23.73 -11.97
N GLU A 349 -18.91 -24.14 -13.13
CA GLU A 349 -20.33 -24.32 -13.42
C GLU A 349 -20.76 -25.71 -12.94
N ASN A 350 -21.99 -25.80 -12.41
CA ASN A 350 -22.63 -27.08 -12.08
C ASN A 350 -22.73 -27.93 -13.35
N ASN A 351 -21.94 -28.95 -13.40
CA ASN A 351 -21.83 -30.14 -14.20
C ASN A 351 -20.52 -30.28 -15.00
N SER A 352 -19.61 -30.99 -14.37
CA SER A 352 -18.60 -31.91 -14.98
C SER A 352 -17.58 -31.39 -16.00
N LYS A 353 -17.36 -30.07 -16.20
CA LYS A 353 -16.19 -29.57 -16.95
C LYS A 353 -15.54 -28.39 -16.26
N LYS A 354 -14.27 -28.57 -15.86
CA LYS A 354 -13.39 -27.47 -15.46
C LYS A 354 -13.10 -26.63 -16.71
N GLN A 355 -13.56 -25.40 -16.75
CA GLN A 355 -13.17 -24.43 -17.75
C GLN A 355 -12.19 -23.46 -17.12
N ILE A 356 -11.00 -23.35 -17.69
CA ILE A 356 -9.99 -22.37 -17.28
C ILE A 356 -10.25 -21.11 -18.13
N LEU A 357 -10.76 -20.06 -17.50
CA LEU A 357 -11.01 -18.78 -18.16
C LEU A 357 -9.97 -17.76 -17.68
N ASN A 358 -9.47 -16.95 -18.60
CA ASN A 358 -8.64 -15.82 -18.20
C ASN A 358 -9.56 -14.70 -17.67
N TYR A 359 -8.97 -13.75 -16.95
CA TYR A 359 -9.72 -12.68 -16.29
C TYR A 359 -10.61 -11.83 -17.24
N LYS A 360 -10.22 -11.71 -18.52
CA LYS A 360 -11.02 -11.04 -19.57
C LYS A 360 -12.31 -11.77 -19.91
N GLU A 361 -12.33 -13.09 -19.75
CA GLU A 361 -13.50 -13.90 -20.08
C GLU A 361 -14.58 -13.81 -18.99
N ILE A 362 -14.18 -13.60 -17.72
CA ILE A 362 -15.11 -13.44 -16.60
C ILE A 362 -15.92 -12.15 -16.74
N LEU A 363 -15.31 -11.08 -17.21
CA LEU A 363 -16.00 -9.81 -17.43
C LEU A 363 -17.02 -9.85 -18.58
N LYS A 364 -16.87 -10.79 -19.53
CA LYS A 364 -17.82 -11.00 -20.64
C LYS A 364 -19.12 -11.70 -20.20
N TYR A 365 -19.11 -12.41 -19.07
CA TYR A 365 -20.30 -13.10 -18.55
C TYR A 365 -21.29 -12.18 -17.81
N ASP A 366 -20.93 -10.91 -17.57
CA ASP A 366 -21.82 -9.96 -16.92
C ASP A 366 -22.53 -9.12 -18.00
N SER A 367 -23.82 -9.40 -18.25
CA SER A 367 -24.65 -8.78 -19.30
C SER A 367 -24.74 -7.23 -19.21
N ASN A 368 -24.25 -6.61 -18.13
CA ASN A 368 -24.23 -5.16 -17.94
C ASN A 368 -22.96 -4.47 -18.49
N TYR A 369 -21.97 -5.21 -19.00
CA TYR A 369 -20.71 -4.69 -19.54
C TYR A 369 -20.45 -5.05 -21.00
N SER A 370 -21.49 -5.33 -21.79
CA SER A 370 -21.40 -5.81 -23.18
C SER A 370 -20.82 -4.79 -24.18
N ASN A 371 -20.40 -3.61 -23.76
CA ASN A 371 -19.91 -2.55 -24.66
C ASN A 371 -18.40 -2.23 -24.54
N LEU A 372 -17.61 -3.10 -23.89
CA LEU A 372 -16.14 -2.92 -23.83
C LEU A 372 -15.47 -3.77 -24.93
N GLU A 373 -15.24 -3.18 -26.09
CA GLU A 373 -14.37 -3.75 -27.11
C GLU A 373 -12.90 -3.68 -26.67
N PHE A 374 -12.27 -4.85 -26.49
CA PHE A 374 -10.83 -4.95 -26.24
C PHE A 374 -10.08 -5.12 -27.56
N VAL A 375 -9.17 -4.19 -27.86
CA VAL A 375 -8.23 -4.31 -28.98
C VAL A 375 -7.10 -5.26 -28.55
N GLU A 376 -6.98 -6.40 -29.22
CA GLU A 376 -5.84 -7.33 -29.05
C GLU A 376 -4.60 -6.71 -29.73
N HIS A 377 -3.55 -6.45 -28.95
CA HIS A 377 -2.21 -6.29 -29.48
C HIS A 377 -1.39 -7.54 -29.18
N GLU A 378 -1.01 -8.23 -30.25
CA GLU A 378 -0.05 -9.33 -30.21
C GLU A 378 1.30 -8.85 -29.63
N SER A 379 1.79 -9.56 -28.64
CA SER A 379 3.10 -9.35 -28.05
C SER A 379 4.17 -9.91 -28.98
N THR A 380 4.80 -9.07 -29.79
CA THR A 380 6.10 -9.39 -30.38
C THR A 380 7.21 -8.95 -29.45
N SER A 381 7.92 -9.94 -28.93
CA SER A 381 9.16 -9.80 -28.19
C SER A 381 10.24 -9.14 -29.03
N ASN A 382 10.56 -7.87 -28.75
CA ASN A 382 11.87 -7.29 -29.05
C ASN A 382 12.02 -5.98 -28.24
N LEU A 383 12.53 -6.11 -27.02
CA LEU A 383 13.00 -4.98 -26.22
C LEU A 383 14.46 -4.72 -26.58
N SER A 384 14.67 -3.79 -27.52
CA SER A 384 15.96 -3.11 -27.63
C SER A 384 16.02 -1.96 -26.62
N TYR A 385 16.90 -2.07 -25.65
CA TYR A 385 17.19 -0.98 -24.71
C TYR A 385 17.91 0.15 -25.43
N ASN A 386 17.27 1.30 -25.52
CA ASN A 386 17.91 2.54 -25.95
C ASN A 386 18.62 3.19 -24.77
N THR A 387 19.95 3.27 -24.82
CA THR A 387 20.86 3.77 -23.76
C THR A 387 21.10 5.29 -23.85
N ASP A 388 20.19 6.09 -24.40
CA ASP A 388 20.43 7.51 -24.67
C ASP A 388 19.81 8.47 -23.63
N PHE A 389 20.12 8.28 -22.34
CA PHE A 389 19.84 9.31 -21.34
C PHE A 389 20.99 9.46 -20.33
N LEU A 390 22.20 9.75 -20.84
CA LEU A 390 23.29 10.28 -20.01
C LEU A 390 24.18 11.16 -20.87
N ASN A 391 23.89 12.47 -20.94
CA ASN A 391 24.95 13.48 -21.05
C ASN A 391 24.45 14.81 -20.46
N PRO A 392 25.22 15.35 -19.49
CA PRO A 392 24.98 16.68 -18.95
C PRO A 392 25.76 17.72 -19.74
N HIS A 393 25.10 18.77 -20.12
CA HIS A 393 25.72 20.11 -20.23
C HIS A 393 24.99 21.04 -19.31
#